data_09540fb03cb896036812bd79951d05a8
#
_entry.id   09540fb03cb896036812bd79951d05a8
#
_cell.length_a   1.000
_cell.length_b   1.000
_cell.length_c   1.000
_cell.angle_alpha   90.00
_cell.angle_beta   90.00
_cell.angle_gamma   90.00
#
_symmetry.space_group_name_H-M   'P 1'
#
loop_
_entity.id
_entity.type
_entity.pdbx_description
1 polymer ?
#
loop_
_entity_poly.entity_id
_entity_poly.type
_entity_poly.pdbx_seq_one_letter_code
_entity_poly.pdbx_strand_id
1 'polypeptide(L)'
;MAALARLNLPHALVTSADVPLSTGRMAAAGLALPAVRVTAESVGASKPDPEGFLKGAAALGFDPADCVVFEDSAAGIRAGQAAGIRVVGVGPRAAALGPTVHVDDLTRVGVADAGDGLIRLTFG
;
A
#
# COMPACT_ATOMS: atom_id res chain seq x y z
N MET A 1 6.90 5.50 -2.42
CA MET A 1 6.20 5.66 -3.71
C MET A 1 7.07 6.22 -4.82
N ALA A 2 7.84 7.27 -4.57
CA ALA A 2 8.67 7.88 -5.61
C ALA A 2 9.68 6.88 -6.21
N ALA A 3 10.31 6.05 -5.38
CA ALA A 3 11.23 5.02 -5.84
C ALA A 3 10.54 3.96 -6.72
N LEU A 4 9.32 3.55 -6.37
CA LEU A 4 8.54 2.58 -7.14
C LEU A 4 8.17 3.15 -8.51
N ALA A 5 7.75 4.41 -8.57
CA ALA A 5 7.43 5.09 -9.82
C ALA A 5 8.67 5.25 -10.70
N ARG A 6 9.79 5.68 -10.12
CA ARG A 6 11.05 5.87 -10.83
C ARG A 6 11.58 4.57 -11.43
N LEU A 7 11.45 3.46 -10.71
CA LEU A 7 11.90 2.13 -11.16
C LEU A 7 10.85 1.41 -12.01
N ASN A 8 9.67 2.02 -12.20
CA ASN A 8 8.54 1.41 -12.91
C ASN A 8 8.15 0.04 -12.34
N LEU A 9 8.13 -0.07 -11.01
CA LEU A 9 7.76 -1.29 -10.31
C LEU A 9 6.26 -1.34 -10.01
N PRO A 10 5.65 -2.53 -9.95
CA PRO A 10 4.22 -2.67 -9.69
C PRO A 10 3.82 -2.10 -8.33
N HIS A 11 2.93 -1.13 -8.33
CA HIS A 11 2.38 -0.54 -7.11
C HIS A 11 1.01 0.06 -7.35
N ALA A 12 0.24 0.21 -6.29
CA ALA A 12 -1.10 0.77 -6.32
C ALA A 12 -1.34 1.67 -5.11
N LEU A 13 -2.20 2.66 -5.29
CA LEU A 13 -2.76 3.44 -4.19
C LEU A 13 -4.12 2.85 -3.83
N VAL A 14 -4.28 2.40 -2.58
CA VAL A 14 -5.56 1.93 -2.05
C VAL A 14 -5.95 2.86 -0.91
N THR A 15 -7.02 3.61 -1.10
CA THR A 15 -7.43 4.67 -0.17
C THR A 15 -8.93 4.67 0.06
N SER A 16 -9.36 5.12 1.24
CA SER A 16 -10.76 5.40 1.55
C SER A 16 -11.23 6.76 1.01
N ALA A 17 -10.29 7.59 0.51
CA ALA A 17 -10.64 8.85 -0.13
C ALA A 17 -11.29 8.61 -1.49
N ASP A 18 -12.19 9.51 -1.90
CA ASP A 18 -12.77 9.48 -3.24
C ASP A 18 -11.73 9.96 -4.29
N VAL A 19 -12.12 9.89 -5.57
CA VAL A 19 -11.21 10.27 -6.66
C VAL A 19 -10.75 11.73 -6.55
N PRO A 20 -11.63 12.75 -6.38
CA PRO A 20 -11.17 14.13 -6.23
C PRO A 20 -10.25 14.34 -5.04
N LEU A 21 -10.58 13.77 -3.87
CA LEU A 21 -9.79 13.94 -2.65
C LEU A 21 -8.41 13.30 -2.77
N SER A 22 -8.33 12.06 -3.29
CA SER A 22 -7.05 11.37 -3.47
C SER A 22 -6.17 12.09 -4.49
N THR A 23 -6.73 12.57 -5.59
CA THR A 23 -6.02 13.36 -6.60
C THR A 23 -5.44 14.63 -5.98
N GLY A 24 -6.23 15.36 -5.19
CA GLY A 24 -5.79 16.58 -4.52
C GLY A 24 -4.70 16.32 -3.49
N ARG A 25 -4.82 15.28 -2.68
CA ARG A 25 -3.81 14.91 -1.68
C ARG A 25 -2.49 14.51 -2.33
N MET A 26 -2.52 13.73 -3.39
CA MET A 26 -1.30 13.34 -4.10
C MET A 26 -0.62 14.54 -4.75
N ALA A 27 -1.38 15.43 -5.39
CA ALA A 27 -0.85 16.65 -5.97
C ALA A 27 -0.24 17.57 -4.91
N ALA A 28 -0.89 17.74 -3.76
CA ALA A 28 -0.38 18.55 -2.65
C ALA A 28 0.92 18.00 -2.08
N ALA A 29 1.09 16.68 -2.08
CA ALA A 29 2.32 16.02 -1.64
C ALA A 29 3.42 16.01 -2.72
N GLY A 30 3.16 16.48 -3.92
CA GLY A 30 4.10 16.44 -5.04
C GLY A 30 4.32 15.04 -5.59
N LEU A 31 3.37 14.13 -5.40
CA LEU A 31 3.47 12.73 -5.82
C LEU A 31 2.64 12.48 -7.08
N ALA A 32 3.18 11.68 -7.98
CA ALA A 32 2.44 11.19 -9.14
C ALA A 32 1.44 10.12 -8.71
N LEU A 33 0.24 10.12 -9.34
CA LEU A 33 -0.74 9.08 -9.12
C LEU A 33 -0.27 7.76 -9.75
N PRO A 34 -0.32 6.63 -9.03
CA PRO A 34 -0.09 5.32 -9.63
C PRO A 34 -1.12 5.01 -10.72
N ALA A 35 -0.72 4.20 -11.70
CA ALA A 35 -1.64 3.73 -12.74
C ALA A 35 -2.79 2.90 -12.15
N VAL A 36 -2.49 2.09 -11.11
CA VAL A 36 -3.51 1.33 -10.36
C VAL A 36 -3.88 2.12 -9.11
N ARG A 37 -5.16 2.45 -9.00
CA ARG A 37 -5.71 3.20 -7.87
C ARG A 37 -7.07 2.64 -7.49
N VAL A 38 -7.22 2.29 -6.21
CA VAL A 38 -8.50 1.86 -5.64
C VAL A 38 -8.95 2.94 -4.66
N THR A 39 -10.11 3.52 -4.90
CA THR A 39 -10.66 4.61 -4.11
C THR A 39 -11.99 4.22 -3.48
N ALA A 40 -12.64 5.14 -2.77
CA ALA A 40 -13.95 4.90 -2.16
C ALA A 40 -15.00 4.45 -3.18
N GLU A 41 -14.94 4.95 -4.41
CA GLU A 41 -15.88 4.59 -5.49
C GLU A 41 -15.64 3.20 -6.05
N SER A 42 -14.45 2.63 -5.84
CA SER A 42 -14.04 1.34 -6.40
C SER A 42 -14.54 0.15 -5.59
N VAL A 43 -14.99 0.34 -4.35
CA VAL A 43 -15.29 -0.74 -3.41
C VAL A 43 -16.68 -0.59 -2.81
N GLY A 44 -17.30 -1.72 -2.47
CA GLY A 44 -18.55 -1.76 -1.72
C GLY A 44 -18.33 -1.57 -0.22
N ALA A 45 -17.17 -1.91 0.29
CA ALA A 45 -16.81 -1.78 1.70
C ALA A 45 -15.39 -1.23 1.83
N SER A 46 -15.21 -0.21 2.69
CA SER A 46 -13.92 0.36 3.00
C SER A 46 -13.20 -0.41 4.11
N LYS A 47 -11.93 -0.08 4.35
CA LYS A 47 -11.15 -0.65 5.46
C LYS A 47 -11.92 -0.55 6.78
N PRO A 48 -11.92 -1.55 7.64
CA PRO A 48 -11.03 -2.72 7.68
C PRO A 48 -11.43 -3.90 6.78
N ASP A 49 -12.41 -3.74 5.89
CA ASP A 49 -12.74 -4.78 4.92
C ASP A 49 -11.57 -4.96 3.93
N PRO A 50 -11.21 -6.21 3.57
CA PRO A 50 -10.07 -6.46 2.69
C PRO A 50 -10.31 -6.13 1.20
N GLU A 51 -11.52 -5.77 0.80
CA GLU A 51 -11.93 -5.61 -0.60
C GLU A 51 -10.98 -4.71 -1.41
N GLY A 52 -10.60 -3.55 -0.84
CA GLY A 52 -9.74 -2.59 -1.52
C GLY A 52 -8.37 -3.17 -1.85
N PHE A 53 -7.74 -3.85 -0.90
CA PHE A 53 -6.43 -4.47 -1.11
C PHE A 53 -6.51 -5.66 -2.06
N LEU A 54 -7.57 -6.46 -1.98
CA LEU A 54 -7.78 -7.57 -2.91
C LEU A 54 -7.95 -7.07 -4.35
N LYS A 55 -8.70 -5.99 -4.55
CA LYS A 55 -8.84 -5.35 -5.87
C LYS A 55 -7.51 -4.79 -6.37
N GLY A 56 -6.73 -4.16 -5.50
CA GLY A 56 -5.42 -3.64 -5.84
C GLY A 56 -4.46 -4.74 -6.30
N ALA A 57 -4.38 -5.84 -5.56
CA ALA A 57 -3.55 -6.99 -5.92
C ALA A 57 -3.97 -7.59 -7.27
N ALA A 58 -5.27 -7.80 -7.47
CA ALA A 58 -5.82 -8.33 -8.71
C ALA A 58 -5.50 -7.42 -9.91
N ALA A 59 -5.64 -6.11 -9.75
CA ALA A 59 -5.33 -5.15 -10.80
C ALA A 59 -3.84 -5.11 -11.15
N LEU A 60 -2.97 -5.38 -10.19
CA LEU A 60 -1.53 -5.52 -10.44
C LEU A 60 -1.16 -6.88 -11.03
N GLY A 61 -2.05 -7.87 -10.98
CA GLY A 61 -1.82 -9.21 -11.50
C GLY A 61 -1.05 -10.13 -10.55
N PHE A 62 -1.11 -9.90 -9.24
CA PHE A 62 -0.40 -10.69 -8.24
C PHE A 62 -1.37 -11.29 -7.22
N ASP A 63 -1.00 -12.47 -6.68
CA ASP A 63 -1.70 -13.03 -5.53
C ASP A 63 -1.46 -12.16 -4.29
N PRO A 64 -2.44 -12.06 -3.38
CA PRO A 64 -2.25 -11.34 -2.12
C PRO A 64 -1.03 -11.81 -1.32
N ALA A 65 -0.73 -13.10 -1.34
CA ALA A 65 0.44 -13.67 -0.65
C ALA A 65 1.78 -13.15 -1.18
N ASP A 66 1.82 -12.66 -2.42
CA ASP A 66 3.01 -12.10 -3.06
C ASP A 66 3.07 -10.58 -2.99
N CYS A 67 2.14 -9.96 -2.29
CA CYS A 67 2.05 -8.52 -2.12
C CYS A 67 2.49 -8.08 -0.72
N VAL A 68 2.74 -6.79 -0.60
CA VAL A 68 3.02 -6.13 0.69
C VAL A 68 2.19 -4.84 0.75
N VAL A 69 1.60 -4.60 1.90
CA VAL A 69 0.84 -3.38 2.19
C VAL A 69 1.64 -2.52 3.16
N PHE A 70 1.70 -1.22 2.89
CA PHE A 70 2.22 -0.22 3.81
C PHE A 70 1.04 0.55 4.40
N GLU A 71 0.90 0.52 5.72
CA GLU A 71 -0.22 1.13 6.41
C GLU A 71 0.18 1.72 7.76
N ASP A 72 -0.49 2.83 8.13
CA ASP A 72 -0.30 3.51 9.40
C ASP A 72 -1.50 3.40 10.35
N SER A 73 -2.67 3.02 9.84
CA SER A 73 -3.93 2.98 10.60
C SER A 73 -4.31 1.57 11.03
N ALA A 74 -5.07 1.47 12.12
CA ALA A 74 -5.61 0.20 12.59
C ALA A 74 -6.51 -0.45 11.53
N ALA A 75 -7.38 0.32 10.91
CA ALA A 75 -8.29 -0.19 9.89
C ALA A 75 -7.53 -0.72 8.67
N GLY A 76 -6.49 -0.01 8.22
CA GLY A 76 -5.67 -0.44 7.10
C GLY A 76 -4.85 -1.69 7.38
N ILE A 77 -4.26 -1.80 8.58
CA ILE A 77 -3.52 -2.99 9.00
C ILE A 77 -4.44 -4.21 9.06
N ARG A 78 -5.62 -4.06 9.64
CA ARG A 78 -6.61 -5.15 9.69
C ARG A 78 -7.07 -5.58 8.31
N ALA A 79 -7.29 -4.63 7.40
CA ALA A 79 -7.67 -4.92 6.02
C ALA A 79 -6.59 -5.72 5.29
N GLY A 80 -5.32 -5.35 5.45
CA GLY A 80 -4.20 -6.08 4.87
C GLY A 80 -4.10 -7.51 5.42
N GLN A 81 -4.22 -7.67 6.73
CA GLN A 81 -4.21 -8.98 7.37
C GLN A 81 -5.37 -9.86 6.91
N ALA A 82 -6.58 -9.28 6.82
CA ALA A 82 -7.76 -10.00 6.35
C ALA A 82 -7.65 -10.41 4.87
N ALA A 83 -6.92 -9.65 4.07
CA ALA A 83 -6.65 -9.97 2.67
C ALA A 83 -5.58 -11.05 2.50
N GLY A 84 -4.89 -11.46 3.56
CA GLY A 84 -3.78 -12.41 3.48
C GLY A 84 -2.50 -11.79 2.93
N ILE A 85 -2.34 -10.48 3.07
CA ILE A 85 -1.18 -9.71 2.60
C ILE A 85 -0.28 -9.39 3.78
N ARG A 86 1.03 -9.47 3.60
CA ARG A 86 1.99 -9.02 4.59
C ARG A 86 1.89 -7.51 4.74
N VAL A 87 1.92 -7.02 5.97
CA VAL A 87 1.74 -5.61 6.28
C VAL A 87 3.00 -5.03 6.92
N VAL A 88 3.49 -3.95 6.34
CA VAL A 88 4.49 -3.08 6.96
C VAL A 88 3.74 -1.95 7.65
N GLY A 89 3.73 -1.96 8.96
CA GLY A 89 3.14 -0.89 9.76
C GLY A 89 4.09 0.30 9.84
N VAL A 90 3.60 1.49 9.52
CA VAL A 90 4.39 2.72 9.46
C VAL A 90 3.96 3.66 10.58
N GLY A 91 4.94 4.15 11.33
CA GLY A 91 4.72 5.13 12.40
C GLY A 91 4.54 4.48 13.78
N PRO A 92 4.61 5.31 14.84
CA PRO A 92 4.63 4.79 16.22
C PRO A 92 3.34 4.07 16.64
N ARG A 93 2.17 4.47 16.09
CA ARG A 93 0.89 3.83 16.42
C ARG A 93 0.75 2.42 15.85
N ALA A 94 1.45 2.13 14.76
CA ALA A 94 1.35 0.85 14.08
C ALA A 94 2.03 -0.30 14.84
N ALA A 95 3.01 0.00 15.68
CA ALA A 95 3.80 -1.01 16.41
C ALA A 95 2.93 -1.97 17.24
N ALA A 96 1.91 -1.44 17.91
CA ALA A 96 1.03 -2.22 18.79
C ALA A 96 -0.08 -2.99 18.05
N LEU A 97 -0.20 -2.83 16.72
CA LEU A 97 -1.30 -3.39 15.92
C LEU A 97 -0.95 -4.74 15.28
N GLY A 98 0.23 -5.29 15.58
CA GLY A 98 0.64 -6.60 15.12
C GLY A 98 0.96 -6.71 13.63
N PRO A 99 1.60 -5.70 12.99
CA PRO A 99 2.00 -5.83 11.59
C PRO A 99 3.09 -6.90 11.44
N THR A 100 3.31 -7.36 10.21
CA THR A 100 4.39 -8.31 9.91
C THR A 100 5.76 -7.68 10.20
N VAL A 101 5.93 -6.41 9.82
CA VAL A 101 7.12 -5.60 10.07
C VAL A 101 6.67 -4.21 10.51
N HIS A 102 7.41 -3.57 11.39
CA HIS A 102 7.17 -2.19 11.80
C HIS A 102 8.35 -1.29 11.47
N VAL A 103 8.09 -0.11 10.93
CA VAL A 103 9.07 0.96 10.74
C VAL A 103 8.52 2.28 11.28
N ASP A 104 9.41 3.15 11.76
CA ASP A 104 9.01 4.45 12.32
C ASP A 104 8.48 5.38 11.24
N ASP A 105 9.06 5.33 10.04
CA ASP A 105 8.63 6.08 8.87
C ASP A 105 9.15 5.42 7.59
N LEU A 106 8.69 5.89 6.43
CA LEU A 106 9.04 5.31 5.14
C LEU A 106 10.50 5.54 4.72
N THR A 107 11.23 6.43 5.37
CA THR A 107 12.67 6.63 5.09
C THR A 107 13.52 5.43 5.49
N ARG A 108 12.97 4.57 6.35
CA ARG A 108 13.60 3.32 6.78
C ARG A 108 13.45 2.17 5.78
N VAL A 109 12.69 2.39 4.71
CA VAL A 109 12.41 1.36 3.70
C VAL A 109 13.22 1.62 2.45
N GLY A 110 14.04 0.66 2.07
CA GLY A 110 14.72 0.64 0.78
C GLY A 110 13.94 -0.19 -0.23
N VAL A 111 13.93 0.24 -1.48
CA VAL A 111 13.25 -0.43 -2.59
C VAL A 111 14.24 -0.68 -3.70
N ALA A 112 14.31 -1.92 -4.19
CA ALA A 112 15.13 -2.30 -5.33
C ALA A 112 14.36 -3.24 -6.26
N ASP A 113 14.69 -3.19 -7.54
CA ASP A 113 14.17 -4.14 -8.52
C ASP A 113 14.90 -5.48 -8.35
N ALA A 114 14.14 -6.54 -8.09
CA ALA A 114 14.68 -7.90 -7.94
C ALA A 114 14.56 -8.74 -9.23
N GLY A 115 14.02 -8.14 -10.32
CA GLY A 115 13.76 -8.82 -11.59
C GLY A 115 12.37 -9.44 -11.65
N ASP A 116 11.85 -9.65 -12.87
CA ASP A 116 10.58 -10.29 -13.15
C ASP A 116 9.36 -9.64 -12.46
N GLY A 117 9.38 -8.33 -12.28
CA GLY A 117 8.33 -7.59 -11.58
C GLY A 117 8.38 -7.73 -10.06
N LEU A 118 9.41 -8.38 -9.52
CA LEU A 118 9.59 -8.55 -8.08
C LEU A 118 10.30 -7.34 -7.48
N ILE A 119 9.94 -7.04 -6.24
CA ILE A 119 10.48 -5.91 -5.49
C ILE A 119 11.22 -6.44 -4.27
N ARG A 120 12.45 -5.98 -4.08
CA ARG A 120 13.21 -6.23 -2.85
C ARG A 120 12.99 -5.06 -1.91
N LEU A 121 12.51 -5.36 -0.72
CA LEU A 121 12.36 -4.39 0.36
C LEU A 121 13.44 -4.64 1.42
N THR A 122 14.05 -3.55 1.87
CA THR A 122 15.00 -3.57 2.98
C THR A 122 14.52 -2.62 4.07
N PHE A 123 14.76 -2.98 5.33
CA PHE A 123 14.31 -2.22 6.48
C PHE A 123 15.52 -1.86 7.37
N GLY A 124 15.69 -0.57 7.62
CA GLY A 124 16.81 -0.08 8.42
C GLY A 124 16.47 0.39 9.80
#